data_fe783b978bd5bac7c80c934540d1313f
#
_entry.id   fe783b978bd5bac7c80c934540d1313f
#
_cell.length_a   1.000
_cell.length_b   1.000
_cell.length_c   1.000
_cell.angle_alpha   90.00
_cell.angle_beta   90.00
_cell.angle_gamma   90.00
#
_symmetry.space_group_name_H-M   'P 1'
#
loop_
_entity.id
_entity.type
_entity.pdbx_description
1 polymer ?
#
loop_
_entity_poly.entity_id
_entity_poly.type
_entity_poly.pdbx_seq_one_letter_code
_entity_poly.pdbx_strand_id
1 'polypeptide(L)'
;ALAGGDPQAVTPKLLYDAATHGCEASREVFRRSARYLGMMLASVLNVLNTPLFVIGGGVSASFDLLYAPMREEVRRRAYRIPGENVRIERAKLGNDAGTIGAGMLAFAEAKPR
;
A
#
# COMPACT_ATOMS: atom_id res chain seq x y z
N ALA A 1 -5.99 -24.06 -11.51
CA ALA A 1 -5.37 -22.75 -11.63
C ALA A 1 -6.42 -21.67 -11.89
N LEU A 2 -6.51 -20.64 -11.04
CA LEU A 2 -7.57 -19.62 -11.08
C LEU A 2 -7.56 -18.74 -12.37
N ALA A 3 -6.45 -18.72 -13.12
CA ALA A 3 -6.29 -17.96 -14.36
C ALA A 3 -6.44 -18.82 -15.63
N GLY A 4 -6.88 -20.08 -15.52
CA GLY A 4 -7.06 -20.96 -16.69
C GLY A 4 -5.82 -21.19 -17.56
N GLY A 5 -4.62 -20.84 -17.05
CA GLY A 5 -3.35 -20.94 -17.80
C GLY A 5 -3.00 -19.70 -18.62
N ASP A 6 -3.85 -18.66 -18.64
CA ASP A 6 -3.58 -17.41 -19.33
C ASP A 6 -2.89 -16.40 -18.40
N PRO A 7 -1.62 -16.02 -18.64
CA PRO A 7 -0.91 -15.02 -17.85
C PRO A 7 -1.56 -13.61 -17.91
N GLN A 8 -2.26 -13.29 -19.01
CA GLN A 8 -2.94 -11.99 -19.20
C GLN A 8 -4.18 -11.85 -18.31
N ALA A 9 -4.76 -12.97 -17.87
CA ALA A 9 -5.90 -12.99 -16.96
C ALA A 9 -5.52 -12.78 -15.49
N VAL A 10 -4.22 -12.66 -15.16
CA VAL A 10 -3.75 -12.48 -13.79
C VAL A 10 -3.92 -11.02 -13.37
N THR A 11 -4.89 -10.77 -12.51
CA THR A 11 -5.14 -9.44 -11.93
C THR A 11 -4.70 -9.39 -10.47
N PRO A 12 -4.43 -8.19 -9.89
CA PRO A 12 -4.14 -8.04 -8.47
C PRO A 12 -5.22 -8.64 -7.55
N LYS A 13 -6.49 -8.53 -7.94
CA LYS A 13 -7.62 -9.13 -7.20
C LYS A 13 -7.53 -10.66 -7.20
N LEU A 14 -7.29 -11.27 -8.38
CA LEU A 14 -7.15 -12.71 -8.50
C LEU A 14 -5.96 -13.24 -7.67
N LEU A 15 -4.85 -12.51 -7.66
CA LEU A 15 -3.69 -12.84 -6.82
C LEU A 15 -4.02 -12.75 -5.34
N TYR A 16 -4.77 -11.72 -4.92
CA TYR A 16 -5.20 -11.55 -3.54
C TYR A 16 -6.11 -12.71 -3.10
N ASP A 17 -7.12 -13.04 -3.91
CA ASP A 17 -8.02 -14.16 -3.63
C ASP A 17 -7.25 -15.51 -3.56
N ALA A 18 -6.30 -15.72 -4.46
CA ALA A 18 -5.43 -16.90 -4.43
C ALA A 18 -4.56 -16.97 -3.16
N ALA A 19 -3.97 -15.83 -2.77
CA ALA A 19 -3.13 -15.74 -1.58
C ALA A 19 -3.91 -16.03 -0.29
N THR A 20 -5.13 -15.51 -0.18
CA THR A 20 -6.02 -15.76 0.97
C THR A 20 -6.48 -17.20 1.04
N HIS A 21 -6.63 -17.88 -0.10
CA HIS A 21 -6.93 -19.31 -0.18
C HIS A 21 -5.70 -20.24 -0.11
N GLY A 22 -4.54 -19.71 0.27
CA GLY A 22 -3.36 -20.52 0.58
C GLY A 22 -2.38 -20.72 -0.58
N CYS A 23 -2.52 -20.01 -1.69
CA CYS A 23 -1.54 -20.08 -2.79
C CYS A 23 -0.23 -19.39 -2.39
N GLU A 24 0.82 -20.18 -2.14
CA GLU A 24 2.12 -19.66 -1.71
C GLU A 24 2.80 -18.79 -2.77
N ALA A 25 2.68 -19.12 -4.04
CA ALA A 25 3.21 -18.30 -5.13
C ALA A 25 2.59 -16.89 -5.13
N SER A 26 1.28 -16.79 -4.92
CA SER A 26 0.59 -15.49 -4.80
C SER A 26 1.01 -14.72 -3.55
N ARG A 27 1.18 -15.40 -2.42
CA ARG A 27 1.71 -14.79 -1.19
C ARG A 27 3.11 -14.25 -1.38
N GLU A 28 3.98 -14.99 -2.09
CA GLU A 28 5.34 -14.52 -2.38
C GLU A 28 5.35 -13.26 -3.26
N VAL A 29 4.44 -13.13 -4.22
CA VAL A 29 4.28 -11.90 -5.01
C VAL A 29 3.98 -10.70 -4.09
N PHE A 30 3.03 -10.83 -3.15
CA PHE A 30 2.73 -9.77 -2.19
C PHE A 30 3.91 -9.48 -1.25
N ARG A 31 4.59 -10.52 -0.77
CA ARG A 31 5.77 -10.38 0.10
C ARG A 31 6.89 -9.60 -0.59
N ARG A 32 7.18 -9.92 -1.86
CA ARG A 32 8.19 -9.18 -2.65
C ARG A 32 7.78 -7.74 -2.90
N SER A 33 6.54 -7.50 -3.29
CA SER A 33 5.99 -6.16 -3.50
C SER A 33 6.06 -5.32 -2.24
N ALA A 34 5.69 -5.90 -1.10
CA ALA A 34 5.76 -5.26 0.21
C ALA A 34 7.18 -4.89 0.61
N ARG A 35 8.18 -5.75 0.30
CA ARG A 35 9.59 -5.43 0.54
C ARG A 35 10.04 -4.22 -0.27
N TYR A 36 9.72 -4.15 -1.56
CA TYR A 36 10.06 -2.97 -2.38
C TYR A 36 9.40 -1.69 -1.86
N LEU A 37 8.12 -1.76 -1.47
CA LEU A 37 7.44 -0.64 -0.83
C LEU A 37 8.14 -0.24 0.48
N GLY A 38 8.49 -1.19 1.32
CA GLY A 38 9.22 -0.94 2.57
C GLY A 38 10.58 -0.28 2.35
N MET A 39 11.31 -0.71 1.32
CA MET A 39 12.60 -0.08 0.93
C MET A 39 12.41 1.39 0.53
N MET A 40 11.38 1.67 -0.29
CA MET A 40 11.04 3.04 -0.70
C MET A 40 10.64 3.88 0.51
N LEU A 41 9.75 3.38 1.36
CA LEU A 41 9.30 4.09 2.56
C LEU A 41 10.46 4.39 3.51
N ALA A 42 11.39 3.45 3.71
CA ALA A 42 12.57 3.66 4.54
C ALA A 42 13.47 4.78 3.98
N SER A 43 13.64 4.83 2.66
CA SER A 43 14.42 5.89 2.00
C SER A 43 13.77 7.27 2.21
N VAL A 44 12.45 7.36 1.98
CA VAL A 44 11.70 8.61 2.21
C VAL A 44 11.74 9.01 3.68
N LEU A 45 11.58 8.04 4.59
CA LEU A 45 11.64 8.28 6.04
C LEU A 45 12.99 8.83 6.48
N ASN A 46 14.09 8.28 5.95
CA ASN A 46 15.44 8.73 6.27
C ASN A 46 15.73 10.16 5.78
N VAL A 47 15.08 10.59 4.70
CA VAL A 47 15.26 11.94 4.14
C VAL A 47 14.33 12.96 4.78
N LEU A 48 13.03 12.61 4.93
CA LEU A 48 12.00 13.57 5.34
C LEU A 48 11.60 13.45 6.82
N ASN A 49 11.98 12.36 7.49
CA ASN A 49 11.58 12.08 8.89
C ASN A 49 10.07 12.22 9.12
N THR A 50 9.25 11.78 8.15
CA THR A 50 7.79 11.86 8.25
C THR A 50 7.25 10.87 9.28
N PRO A 51 6.31 11.28 10.17
CA PRO A 51 5.79 10.38 11.22
C PRO A 51 4.71 9.41 10.72
N LEU A 52 4.19 9.60 9.51
CA LEU A 52 3.05 8.84 8.99
C LEU A 52 3.16 8.63 7.48
N PHE A 53 2.95 7.40 7.06
CA PHE A 53 2.64 7.02 5.67
C PHE A 53 1.22 6.51 5.57
N VAL A 54 0.49 6.95 4.56
CA VAL A 54 -0.87 6.48 4.28
C VAL A 54 -0.85 5.75 2.93
N ILE A 55 -1.20 4.48 2.93
CA ILE A 55 -1.27 3.64 1.72
C ILE A 55 -2.70 3.68 1.19
N GLY A 56 -2.85 4.27 0.00
CA GLY A 56 -4.15 4.44 -0.67
C GLY A 56 -4.21 3.74 -2.03
N GLY A 57 -5.30 4.00 -2.76
CA GLY A 57 -5.55 3.45 -4.09
C GLY A 57 -5.78 1.95 -4.08
N GLY A 58 -5.68 1.30 -5.25
CA GLY A 58 -5.94 -0.13 -5.42
C GLY A 58 -5.07 -1.05 -4.57
N VAL A 59 -3.84 -0.63 -4.26
CA VAL A 59 -2.90 -1.38 -3.42
C VAL A 59 -3.41 -1.51 -1.98
N SER A 60 -4.16 -0.54 -1.50
CA SER A 60 -4.71 -0.56 -0.13
C SER A 60 -5.70 -1.69 0.11
N ALA A 61 -6.28 -2.27 -0.94
CA ALA A 61 -7.15 -3.44 -0.82
C ALA A 61 -6.42 -4.69 -0.28
N SER A 62 -5.11 -4.78 -0.53
CA SER A 62 -4.27 -5.90 -0.09
C SER A 62 -3.36 -5.52 1.09
N PHE A 63 -3.72 -4.50 1.84
CA PHE A 63 -2.90 -3.93 2.91
C PHE A 63 -2.53 -4.96 3.99
N ASP A 64 -3.43 -5.86 4.33
CA ASP A 64 -3.22 -6.97 5.27
C ASP A 64 -2.06 -7.90 4.88
N LEU A 65 -1.92 -8.20 3.58
CA LEU A 65 -0.82 -9.03 3.06
C LEU A 65 0.50 -8.24 2.93
N LEU A 66 0.42 -6.92 2.78
CA LEU A 66 1.57 -6.05 2.55
C LEU A 66 2.19 -5.52 3.85
N TYR A 67 1.39 -5.30 4.89
CA TYR A 67 1.80 -4.53 6.06
C TYR A 67 3.00 -5.14 6.79
N ALA A 68 2.94 -6.41 7.15
CA ALA A 68 3.98 -7.04 7.96
C ALA A 68 5.37 -7.05 7.28
N PRO A 69 5.52 -7.55 6.03
CA PRO A 69 6.83 -7.54 5.36
C PRO A 69 7.29 -6.12 4.99
N MET A 70 6.39 -5.20 4.69
CA MET A 70 6.71 -3.78 4.46
C MET A 70 7.25 -3.12 5.73
N ARG A 71 6.58 -3.32 6.86
CA ARG A 71 6.99 -2.78 8.16
C ARG A 71 8.35 -3.32 8.60
N GLU A 72 8.60 -4.61 8.37
CA GLU A 72 9.89 -5.26 8.65
C GLU A 72 11.03 -4.59 7.86
N GLU A 73 10.84 -4.35 6.56
CA GLU A 73 11.84 -3.69 5.72
C GLU A 73 12.10 -2.24 6.17
N VAL A 74 11.07 -1.51 6.57
CA VAL A 74 11.23 -0.16 7.13
C VAL A 74 12.09 -0.20 8.38
N ARG A 75 11.80 -1.11 9.33
CA ARG A 75 12.59 -1.25 10.56
C ARG A 75 14.05 -1.62 10.29
N ARG A 76 14.29 -2.42 9.28
CA ARG A 76 15.63 -2.88 8.93
C ARG A 76 16.49 -1.81 8.26
N ARG A 77 15.88 -0.87 7.54
CA ARG A 77 16.57 0.09 6.66
C ARG A 77 16.50 1.54 7.12
N ALA A 78 15.51 1.91 7.88
CA ALA A 78 15.40 3.26 8.41
C ALA A 78 16.34 3.46 9.60
N TYR A 79 16.69 4.71 9.88
CA TYR A 79 17.33 5.05 11.15
C TYR A 79 16.47 4.60 12.31
N ARG A 80 17.10 4.14 13.40
CA ARG A 80 16.43 3.44 14.50
C ARG A 80 15.21 4.21 15.04
N ILE A 81 15.38 5.47 15.45
CA ILE A 81 14.30 6.25 16.06
C ILE A 81 13.14 6.50 15.09
N PRO A 82 13.34 7.04 13.87
CA PRO A 82 12.26 7.17 12.89
C PRO A 82 11.61 5.84 12.54
N GLY A 83 12.42 4.78 12.34
CA GLY A 83 11.93 3.45 11.95
C GLY A 83 11.04 2.79 13.01
N GLU A 84 11.29 3.04 14.31
CA GLU A 84 10.45 2.56 15.40
C GLU A 84 9.13 3.33 15.52
N ASN A 85 9.17 4.65 15.31
CA ASN A 85 8.05 5.56 15.60
C ASN A 85 7.13 5.81 14.41
N VAL A 86 7.56 5.57 13.17
CA VAL A 86 6.73 5.81 11.99
C VAL A 86 5.48 4.92 11.99
N ARG A 87 4.36 5.53 11.67
CA ARG A 87 3.09 4.83 11.43
C ARG A 87 2.90 4.58 9.94
N ILE A 88 2.40 3.42 9.59
CA ILE A 88 1.99 3.08 8.23
C ILE A 88 0.54 2.64 8.31
N GLU A 89 -0.35 3.40 7.71
CA GLU A 89 -1.79 3.23 7.84
C GLU A 89 -2.44 3.04 6.46
N ARG A 90 -3.56 2.33 6.44
CA ARG A 90 -4.41 2.22 5.27
C ARG A 90 -5.28 3.47 5.12
N ALA A 91 -5.40 4.00 3.91
CA ALA A 91 -6.31 5.11 3.61
C ALA A 91 -7.76 4.71 3.88
N LYS A 92 -8.49 5.53 4.63
CA LYS A 92 -9.90 5.27 5.00
C LYS A 92 -10.84 5.36 3.81
N LEU A 93 -10.56 6.23 2.83
CA LEU A 93 -11.40 6.47 1.66
C LEU A 93 -11.12 5.50 0.50
N GLY A 94 -10.13 4.62 0.62
CA GLY A 94 -9.81 3.61 -0.38
C GLY A 94 -9.62 4.20 -1.79
N ASN A 95 -10.29 3.62 -2.79
CA ASN A 95 -10.25 4.07 -4.18
C ASN A 95 -11.02 5.39 -4.43
N ASP A 96 -11.94 5.76 -3.55
CA ASP A 96 -12.79 6.94 -3.72
C ASP A 96 -12.10 8.24 -3.29
N ALA A 97 -10.92 8.15 -2.68
CA ALA A 97 -10.17 9.29 -2.17
C ALA A 97 -9.94 10.40 -3.23
N GLY A 98 -9.62 10.00 -4.47
CA GLY A 98 -9.41 10.94 -5.57
C GLY A 98 -10.69 11.66 -5.99
N THR A 99 -11.79 10.93 -6.12
CA THR A 99 -13.10 11.47 -6.49
C THR A 99 -13.62 12.42 -5.43
N ILE A 100 -13.52 12.01 -4.16
CA ILE A 100 -13.94 12.83 -3.01
C ILE A 100 -13.08 14.10 -2.93
N GLY A 101 -11.75 13.97 -3.10
CA GLY A 101 -10.83 15.11 -3.09
C GLY A 101 -11.12 16.12 -4.19
N ALA A 102 -11.37 15.66 -5.42
CA ALA A 102 -11.75 16.51 -6.54
C ALA A 102 -13.09 17.23 -6.28
N GLY A 103 -14.08 16.52 -5.72
CA GLY A 103 -15.35 17.12 -5.33
C GLY A 103 -15.18 18.20 -4.26
N MET A 104 -14.38 17.95 -3.24
CA MET A 104 -14.08 18.94 -2.21
C MET A 104 -13.37 20.18 -2.73
N LEU A 105 -12.45 20.02 -3.69
CA LEU A 105 -11.77 21.13 -4.34
C LEU A 105 -12.77 22.03 -5.09
N ALA A 106 -13.66 21.42 -5.88
CA ALA A 106 -14.71 22.14 -6.60
C ALA A 106 -15.63 22.92 -5.64
N PHE A 107 -16.00 22.32 -4.50
CA PHE A 107 -16.77 23.04 -3.48
C PHE A 107 -16.01 24.19 -2.82
N ALA A 108 -14.70 24.03 -2.61
CA ALA A 108 -13.87 25.09 -2.01
C ALA A 108 -13.73 26.29 -2.95
N GLU A 109 -13.61 26.07 -4.27
CA GLU A 109 -13.53 27.11 -5.28
C GLU A 109 -14.89 27.77 -5.58
N ALA A 110 -16.00 27.04 -5.41
CA ALA A 110 -17.35 27.55 -5.63
C ALA A 110 -17.88 28.45 -4.50
N LYS A 111 -17.17 28.60 -3.36
CA LYS A 111 -17.53 29.56 -2.33
C LYS A 111 -17.34 30.98 -2.85
N PRO A 112 -18.39 31.83 -2.93
CA PRO A 112 -18.23 33.24 -3.26
C PRO A 112 -17.34 33.93 -2.23
N ARG A 113 -16.38 34.71 -2.73
CA ARG A 113 -15.50 35.54 -1.93
C ARG A 113 -16.30 36.61 -1.20
#